data_d293e555803cec508b20a377b889130b
#
_entry.id   d293e555803cec508b20a377b889130b
#
_cell.length_a   1.000
_cell.length_b   1.000
_cell.length_c   1.000
_cell.angle_alpha   90.00
_cell.angle_beta   90.00
_cell.angle_gamma   90.00
#
_symmetry.space_group_name_H-M   'P 1'
#
loop_
_entity.id
_entity.type
_entity.pdbx_description
1 polymer ?
#
loop_
_entity_poly.entity_id
_entity_poly.type
_entity_poly.pdbx_seq_one_letter_code
_entity_poly.pdbx_strand_id
1 'polypeptide(L)'
;MPRSAVAVSLPGSEFRAVRRRLTEAGFEVFAVKAPSDVEKLLARRPDVNVAILDTEADFDGSIAIYGVLRRGDRDVNILMLVPPLSLGRIGLNRGVDPRDDYFTRPYSAESLRWRIEAMLLRAERAQEADSAAGFVAEGPDSAEEPEAGAGVAPPALEVQAVPATALAASGLAAGAVHREPGHEQGKIAIVFNPKGGVGKTTISINLGAALQIRRGKRVLIVDCDTITGHVASSLGLERPRTLAGAWREDVARGDGVFETIEQTAILHSSGLSVLVMAESPLHTEVLEPRHVADAIAESRECYDWIILDMHPNYGPLNRALFWLADRIIVPITPDIPCIRAAIQFREVATALNMRDRMTVVVNRANSGVATADLERVVDLPSLARIRSAGLLFVRAADEGRSAVEMFPKSKVVADLDAMAGRLLEGATATGGWSGFASGKRIAGSVKGFFDRLATRFPDGGTNSGPS
;
A
#
# COMPACT_ATOMS: atom_id res chain seq x y z
N MET A 1 -1.93 20.94 24.47
CA MET A 1 -1.33 21.30 23.17
C MET A 1 -2.20 22.36 22.52
N PRO A 2 -1.67 23.39 21.85
CA PRO A 2 -2.49 24.32 21.12
C PRO A 2 -3.28 23.56 20.06
N ARG A 3 -4.56 23.86 19.93
CA ARG A 3 -5.45 23.24 18.95
C ARG A 3 -5.03 23.70 17.56
N SER A 4 -4.70 22.78 16.67
CA SER A 4 -4.36 23.13 15.30
C SER A 4 -5.56 23.76 14.59
N ALA A 5 -5.33 24.86 13.89
CA ALA A 5 -6.36 25.56 13.13
C ALA A 5 -6.36 25.07 11.66
N VAL A 6 -7.55 24.74 11.14
CA VAL A 6 -7.72 24.16 9.80
C VAL A 6 -8.58 25.07 8.93
N ALA A 7 -8.02 25.51 7.79
CA ALA A 7 -8.78 26.19 6.74
C ALA A 7 -9.41 25.15 5.80
N VAL A 8 -10.72 25.25 5.53
CA VAL A 8 -11.45 24.24 4.76
C VAL A 8 -12.23 24.88 3.60
N SER A 9 -11.91 24.50 2.36
CA SER A 9 -12.66 24.86 1.15
C SER A 9 -13.38 23.61 0.62
N LEU A 10 -14.63 23.40 1.03
CA LEU A 10 -15.48 22.27 0.65
C LEU A 10 -16.90 22.72 0.35
N PRO A 11 -17.67 21.95 -0.47
CA PRO A 11 -19.10 22.16 -0.65
C PRO A 11 -19.87 22.09 0.67
N GLY A 12 -20.93 22.89 0.80
CA GLY A 12 -21.62 23.11 2.08
C GLY A 12 -22.14 21.88 2.80
N SER A 13 -22.52 20.81 2.08
CA SER A 13 -22.95 19.53 2.67
C SER A 13 -21.78 18.76 3.28
N GLU A 14 -20.67 18.66 2.59
CA GLU A 14 -19.46 17.98 3.01
C GLU A 14 -18.75 18.77 4.10
N PHE A 15 -18.67 20.10 3.95
CA PHE A 15 -18.09 20.98 4.96
C PHE A 15 -18.71 20.75 6.34
N ARG A 16 -20.03 20.61 6.44
CA ARG A 16 -20.68 20.39 7.75
C ARG A 16 -20.26 19.07 8.41
N ALA A 17 -20.13 18.00 7.63
CA ALA A 17 -19.71 16.70 8.13
C ALA A 17 -18.23 16.71 8.58
N VAL A 18 -17.36 17.27 7.75
CA VAL A 18 -15.92 17.40 8.04
C VAL A 18 -15.67 18.32 9.24
N ARG A 19 -16.32 19.49 9.26
CA ARG A 19 -16.22 20.42 10.40
C ARG A 19 -16.59 19.75 11.72
N ARG A 20 -17.76 19.08 11.78
CA ARG A 20 -18.19 18.38 12.99
C ARG A 20 -17.12 17.39 13.47
N ARG A 21 -16.61 16.55 12.56
CA ARG A 21 -15.65 15.50 12.91
C ARG A 21 -14.30 16.05 13.33
N LEU A 22 -13.80 17.07 12.66
CA LEU A 22 -12.55 17.73 13.06
C LEU A 22 -12.69 18.47 14.39
N THR A 23 -13.85 19.13 14.64
CA THR A 23 -14.09 19.80 15.92
C THR A 23 -14.19 18.81 17.08
N GLU A 24 -14.83 17.65 16.89
CA GLU A 24 -14.84 16.55 17.86
C GLU A 24 -13.42 16.03 18.18
N ALA A 25 -12.51 16.09 17.22
CA ALA A 25 -11.09 15.73 17.39
C ALA A 25 -10.23 16.88 17.98
N GLY A 26 -10.83 18.02 18.29
CA GLY A 26 -10.13 19.14 18.92
C GLY A 26 -9.55 20.19 17.97
N PHE A 27 -9.83 20.11 16.68
CA PHE A 27 -9.40 21.12 15.69
C PHE A 27 -10.35 22.32 15.66
N GLU A 28 -9.80 23.52 15.42
CA GLU A 28 -10.59 24.69 15.08
C GLU A 28 -10.73 24.80 13.55
N VAL A 29 -11.97 24.80 13.02
CA VAL A 29 -12.24 24.70 11.59
C VAL A 29 -12.84 25.96 11.04
N PHE A 30 -12.20 26.54 10.03
CA PHE A 30 -12.59 27.77 9.36
C PHE A 30 -12.97 27.50 7.90
N ALA A 31 -14.15 27.99 7.48
CA ALA A 31 -14.55 27.92 6.08
C ALA A 31 -13.85 29.02 5.29
N VAL A 32 -13.28 28.65 4.12
CA VAL A 32 -12.71 29.59 3.16
C VAL A 32 -13.27 29.27 1.78
N LYS A 33 -13.62 30.29 1.00
CA LYS A 33 -14.21 30.13 -0.34
C LYS A 33 -13.41 30.84 -1.42
N ALA A 34 -12.62 31.81 -1.03
CA ALA A 34 -11.84 32.61 -1.96
C ALA A 34 -10.45 32.94 -1.38
N PRO A 35 -9.47 33.29 -2.23
CA PRO A 35 -8.15 33.74 -1.77
C PRO A 35 -8.18 34.84 -0.72
N SER A 36 -9.11 35.82 -0.87
CA SER A 36 -9.27 36.92 0.10
C SER A 36 -9.75 36.47 1.47
N ASP A 37 -10.49 35.36 1.56
CA ASP A 37 -10.91 34.79 2.86
C ASP A 37 -9.72 34.20 3.59
N VAL A 38 -8.82 33.54 2.85
CA VAL A 38 -7.59 32.97 3.39
C VAL A 38 -6.67 34.09 3.90
N GLU A 39 -6.47 35.17 3.13
CA GLU A 39 -5.66 36.31 3.55
C GLU A 39 -6.18 36.92 4.85
N LYS A 40 -7.49 37.13 4.96
CA LYS A 40 -8.14 37.64 6.18
C LYS A 40 -8.02 36.67 7.36
N LEU A 41 -8.15 35.37 7.08
CA LEU A 41 -8.01 34.33 8.10
C LEU A 41 -6.58 34.30 8.63
N LEU A 42 -5.56 34.23 7.78
CA LEU A 42 -4.16 34.19 8.15
C LEU A 42 -3.69 35.46 8.86
N ALA A 43 -4.28 36.61 8.56
CA ALA A 43 -4.00 37.86 9.30
C ALA A 43 -4.53 37.84 10.73
N ARG A 44 -5.63 37.12 10.99
CA ARG A 44 -6.26 37.00 12.32
C ARG A 44 -5.79 35.77 13.11
N ARG A 45 -5.43 34.71 12.40
CA ARG A 45 -5.05 33.40 12.94
C ARG A 45 -3.78 32.94 12.23
N PRO A 46 -2.62 33.41 12.66
CA PRO A 46 -1.32 32.98 12.09
C PRO A 46 -0.99 31.53 12.44
N ASP A 47 -1.71 30.91 13.36
CA ASP A 47 -1.61 29.54 13.82
C ASP A 47 -2.33 28.51 12.94
N VAL A 48 -2.91 28.94 11.81
CA VAL A 48 -3.42 28.01 10.79
C VAL A 48 -2.27 27.24 10.18
N ASN A 49 -2.23 25.93 10.44
CA ASN A 49 -1.15 25.03 10.03
C ASN A 49 -1.62 23.88 9.09
N VAL A 50 -2.93 23.81 8.81
CA VAL A 50 -3.50 22.86 7.85
C VAL A 50 -4.51 23.56 6.96
N ALA A 51 -4.55 23.16 5.67
CA ALA A 51 -5.62 23.55 4.76
C ALA A 51 -6.15 22.33 3.99
N ILE A 52 -7.47 22.28 3.75
CA ILE A 52 -8.12 21.28 2.90
C ILE A 52 -8.71 22.01 1.70
N LEU A 53 -8.30 21.63 0.49
CA LEU A 53 -8.74 22.24 -0.76
C LEU A 53 -9.41 21.20 -1.66
N ASP A 54 -10.61 21.50 -2.16
CA ASP A 54 -11.36 20.63 -3.07
C ASP A 54 -11.17 21.06 -4.52
N THR A 55 -10.22 20.45 -5.19
CA THR A 55 -9.94 20.73 -6.60
C THR A 55 -10.94 20.09 -7.57
N GLU A 56 -11.83 19.24 -7.08
CA GLU A 56 -12.90 18.66 -7.90
C GLU A 56 -14.10 19.59 -8.01
N ALA A 57 -14.48 20.24 -6.91
CA ALA A 57 -15.59 21.17 -6.89
C ALA A 57 -15.26 22.53 -7.55
N ASP A 58 -14.04 23.03 -7.31
CA ASP A 58 -13.53 24.28 -7.89
C ASP A 58 -12.01 24.22 -8.03
N PHE A 59 -11.55 23.85 -9.22
CA PHE A 59 -10.13 23.71 -9.51
C PHE A 59 -9.39 25.06 -9.46
N ASP A 60 -9.88 26.07 -10.20
CA ASP A 60 -9.19 27.35 -10.34
C ASP A 60 -9.18 28.12 -9.02
N GLY A 61 -10.29 28.11 -8.26
CA GLY A 61 -10.38 28.68 -6.94
C GLY A 61 -9.45 28.00 -5.93
N SER A 62 -9.37 26.68 -5.96
CA SER A 62 -8.46 25.91 -5.10
C SER A 62 -7.00 26.18 -5.39
N ILE A 63 -6.60 26.30 -6.67
CA ILE A 63 -5.23 26.67 -7.07
C ILE A 63 -4.90 28.12 -6.68
N ALA A 64 -5.86 29.04 -6.81
CA ALA A 64 -5.68 30.41 -6.36
C ALA A 64 -5.48 30.50 -4.83
N ILE A 65 -6.26 29.73 -4.04
CA ILE A 65 -6.11 29.61 -2.60
C ILE A 65 -4.75 28.99 -2.25
N TYR A 66 -4.36 27.92 -2.94
CA TYR A 66 -3.04 27.29 -2.76
C TYR A 66 -1.91 28.32 -2.95
N GLY A 67 -1.98 29.13 -3.99
CA GLY A 67 -1.00 30.19 -4.25
C GLY A 67 -0.89 31.23 -3.11
N VAL A 68 -1.98 31.52 -2.42
CA VAL A 68 -1.98 32.42 -1.22
C VAL A 68 -1.32 31.73 -0.02
N LEU A 69 -1.64 30.45 0.21
CA LEU A 69 -1.09 29.66 1.31
C LEU A 69 0.43 29.48 1.21
N ARG A 70 0.94 29.38 -0.03
CA ARG A 70 2.39 29.21 -0.30
C ARG A 70 3.18 30.53 -0.39
N ARG A 71 2.50 31.69 -0.39
CA ARG A 71 3.19 32.98 -0.32
C ARG A 71 3.76 33.22 1.07
N GLY A 72 5.02 33.62 1.15
CA GLY A 72 5.65 34.08 2.40
C GLY A 72 6.13 32.98 3.33
N ASP A 73 6.59 31.86 2.77
CA ASP A 73 7.28 30.77 3.52
C ASP A 73 6.55 30.25 4.78
N ARG A 74 5.22 30.19 4.71
CA ARG A 74 4.37 29.76 5.83
C ARG A 74 4.37 28.24 5.90
N ASP A 75 4.47 27.74 7.12
CA ASP A 75 4.48 26.30 7.43
C ASP A 75 3.04 25.75 7.50
N VAL A 76 2.33 25.74 6.35
CA VAL A 76 0.97 25.20 6.24
C VAL A 76 0.99 23.88 5.48
N ASN A 77 0.50 22.83 6.10
CA ASN A 77 0.28 21.52 5.46
C ASN A 77 -0.98 21.57 4.61
N ILE A 78 -0.92 21.28 3.32
CA ILE A 78 -2.08 21.38 2.44
C ILE A 78 -2.52 19.99 1.99
N LEU A 79 -3.77 19.63 2.30
CA LEU A 79 -4.43 18.42 1.82
C LEU A 79 -5.34 18.78 0.64
N MET A 80 -4.96 18.36 -0.55
CA MET A 80 -5.77 18.55 -1.75
C MET A 80 -6.67 17.34 -2.00
N LEU A 81 -7.97 17.57 -2.13
CA LEU A 81 -8.92 16.59 -2.62
C LEU A 81 -8.94 16.65 -4.15
N VAL A 82 -8.48 15.58 -4.77
CA VAL A 82 -8.22 15.55 -6.21
C VAL A 82 -9.08 14.48 -6.86
N PRO A 83 -9.75 14.78 -8.01
CA PRO A 83 -10.36 13.73 -8.81
C PRO A 83 -9.29 12.75 -9.30
N PRO A 84 -9.58 11.44 -9.37
CA PRO A 84 -8.61 10.43 -9.80
C PRO A 84 -7.96 10.70 -11.16
N LEU A 85 -8.61 11.49 -12.04
CA LEU A 85 -8.15 11.80 -13.39
C LEU A 85 -7.41 13.15 -13.51
N SER A 86 -7.27 13.92 -12.43
CA SER A 86 -6.77 15.31 -12.49
C SER A 86 -5.38 15.50 -11.90
N LEU A 87 -4.74 14.47 -11.37
CA LEU A 87 -3.39 14.55 -10.81
C LEU A 87 -2.37 15.11 -11.83
N GLY A 88 -2.51 14.76 -13.11
CA GLY A 88 -1.67 15.31 -14.18
C GLY A 88 -1.91 16.79 -14.51
N ARG A 89 -3.05 17.38 -14.12
CA ARG A 89 -3.37 18.80 -14.37
C ARG A 89 -2.86 19.75 -13.30
N ILE A 90 -2.54 19.24 -12.11
CA ILE A 90 -2.09 20.05 -10.96
C ILE A 90 -0.63 20.51 -11.13
N GLY A 91 -0.01 20.23 -12.27
CA GLY A 91 1.33 20.75 -12.57
C GLY A 91 2.43 20.21 -11.64
N LEU A 92 2.35 18.92 -11.28
CA LEU A 92 3.35 18.19 -10.48
C LEU A 92 4.78 18.26 -11.06
N ASN A 93 4.94 18.88 -12.24
CA ASN A 93 6.26 19.15 -12.86
C ASN A 93 7.05 20.30 -12.22
N ARG A 94 6.50 20.98 -11.21
CA ARG A 94 7.24 22.01 -10.44
C ARG A 94 7.23 21.55 -8.99
N GLY A 95 8.32 20.96 -8.53
CA GLY A 95 8.63 20.49 -7.18
C GLY A 95 7.47 20.51 -6.19
N VAL A 96 6.93 19.33 -5.87
CA VAL A 96 5.86 19.19 -4.87
C VAL A 96 6.44 19.60 -3.52
N ASP A 97 5.78 20.53 -2.82
CA ASP A 97 6.16 20.86 -1.46
C ASP A 97 5.98 19.60 -0.58
N PRO A 98 7.00 19.16 0.18
CA PRO A 98 6.91 17.95 1.00
C PRO A 98 5.82 18.03 2.07
N ARG A 99 5.29 19.22 2.35
CA ARG A 99 4.17 19.48 3.26
C ARG A 99 2.80 19.26 2.61
N ASP A 100 2.75 19.01 1.28
CA ASP A 100 1.51 18.74 0.56
C ASP A 100 1.14 17.28 0.60
N ASP A 101 -0.14 17.01 0.65
CA ASP A 101 -0.69 15.67 0.57
C ASP A 101 -1.94 15.67 -0.34
N TYR A 102 -2.23 14.53 -0.92
CA TYR A 102 -3.32 14.36 -1.85
C TYR A 102 -4.27 13.27 -1.37
N PHE A 103 -5.56 13.49 -1.56
CA PHE A 103 -6.58 12.53 -1.20
C PHE A 103 -7.65 12.46 -2.28
N THR A 104 -8.12 11.26 -2.60
CA THR A 104 -9.10 11.06 -3.67
C THR A 104 -10.47 10.69 -3.11
N ARG A 105 -11.54 11.07 -3.83
CA ARG A 105 -12.90 10.61 -3.52
C ARG A 105 -13.09 9.14 -3.92
N PRO A 106 -13.96 8.37 -3.25
CA PRO A 106 -14.78 8.79 -2.11
C PRO A 106 -13.99 8.80 -0.79
N TYR A 107 -14.28 9.78 0.07
CA TYR A 107 -13.72 9.87 1.42
C TYR A 107 -14.80 9.97 2.50
N SER A 108 -14.46 9.64 3.73
CA SER A 108 -15.26 9.93 4.91
C SER A 108 -14.62 11.08 5.71
N ALA A 109 -15.43 11.80 6.49
CA ALA A 109 -14.90 12.83 7.39
C ALA A 109 -13.87 12.24 8.38
N GLU A 110 -14.02 10.97 8.74
CA GLU A 110 -13.06 10.24 9.59
C GLU A 110 -11.73 9.99 8.88
N SER A 111 -11.76 9.57 7.61
CA SER A 111 -10.52 9.34 6.86
C SER A 111 -9.74 10.63 6.61
N LEU A 112 -10.43 11.76 6.41
CA LEU A 112 -9.78 13.07 6.32
C LEU A 112 -9.13 13.46 7.65
N ARG A 113 -9.80 13.23 8.79
CA ARG A 113 -9.22 13.47 10.12
C ARG A 113 -7.91 12.70 10.29
N TRP A 114 -7.91 11.39 10.07
CA TRP A 114 -6.71 10.56 10.19
C TRP A 114 -5.58 11.02 9.26
N ARG A 115 -5.92 11.48 8.07
CA ARG A 115 -4.92 11.98 7.13
C ARG A 115 -4.26 13.26 7.63
N ILE A 116 -5.06 14.19 8.16
CA ILE A 116 -4.57 15.43 8.78
C ILE A 116 -3.66 15.14 9.97
N GLU A 117 -4.09 14.26 10.87
CA GLU A 117 -3.26 13.86 12.03
C GLU A 117 -1.93 13.25 11.58
N ALA A 118 -1.93 12.42 10.55
CA ALA A 118 -0.70 11.84 10.00
C ALA A 118 0.20 12.89 9.33
N MET A 119 -0.36 13.92 8.68
CA MET A 119 0.41 15.04 8.12
C MET A 119 1.09 15.85 9.23
N LEU A 120 0.37 16.17 10.28
CA LEU A 120 0.92 16.94 11.41
C LEU A 120 2.03 16.18 12.14
N LEU A 121 1.86 14.88 12.38
CA LEU A 121 2.90 14.03 12.99
C LEU A 121 4.17 13.95 12.12
N ARG A 122 4.03 13.96 10.79
CA ARG A 122 5.19 14.00 9.88
C ARG A 122 5.89 15.34 9.95
N ALA A 123 5.14 16.44 9.98
CA ALA A 123 5.69 17.78 10.10
C ALA A 123 6.44 17.98 11.43
N GLU A 124 5.88 17.52 12.55
CA GLU A 124 6.55 17.57 13.87
C GLU A 124 7.88 16.80 13.85
N ARG A 125 7.92 15.59 13.29
CA ARG A 125 9.15 14.79 13.18
C ARG A 125 10.19 15.43 12.27
N ALA A 126 9.78 16.08 11.18
CA ALA A 126 10.69 16.79 10.30
C ALA A 126 11.34 17.98 11.01
N GLN A 127 10.57 18.75 11.79
CA GLN A 127 11.07 19.86 12.61
C GLN A 127 12.03 19.39 13.71
N GLU A 128 11.73 18.26 14.36
CA GLU A 128 12.61 17.64 15.36
C GLU A 128 13.95 17.21 14.73
N ALA A 129 13.92 16.62 13.52
CA ALA A 129 15.10 16.19 12.80
C ALA A 129 15.98 17.40 12.38
N ASP A 130 15.38 18.48 11.88
CA ASP A 130 16.08 19.71 11.49
C ASP A 130 16.68 20.40 12.72
N SER A 131 15.95 20.40 13.86
CA SER A 131 16.44 20.95 15.13
C SER A 131 17.63 20.14 15.68
N ALA A 132 17.61 18.81 15.52
CA ALA A 132 18.72 17.94 15.92
C ALA A 132 19.96 18.12 15.03
N ALA A 133 19.77 18.35 13.72
CA ALA A 133 20.85 18.64 12.78
C ALA A 133 21.50 20.01 13.04
N GLY A 134 20.72 21.00 13.46
CA GLY A 134 21.22 22.34 13.84
C GLY A 134 22.08 22.37 15.10
N PHE A 135 21.97 21.36 15.98
CA PHE A 135 22.74 21.30 17.24
C PHE A 135 24.17 20.73 17.05
N VAL A 136 24.53 20.22 15.87
CA VAL A 136 25.83 19.64 15.57
C VAL A 136 26.79 20.70 14.91
N ALA A 137 26.32 21.91 14.62
CA ALA A 137 27.03 22.93 13.83
C ALA A 137 27.65 24.07 14.64
N GLU A 138 27.72 24.04 15.97
CA GLU A 138 28.45 25.01 16.77
C GLU A 138 29.52 24.35 17.65
N GLY A 139 30.67 24.04 17.05
CA GLY A 139 31.91 23.80 17.77
C GLY A 139 32.96 24.86 17.35
N PRO A 140 33.85 25.32 18.25
CA PRO A 140 34.53 26.60 18.13
C PRO A 140 35.60 26.61 17.07
N ASP A 141 35.63 27.73 16.36
CA ASP A 141 36.66 28.26 15.53
C ASP A 141 38.05 28.18 16.21
N SER A 142 38.98 27.43 15.67
CA SER A 142 40.40 27.69 15.85
C SER A 142 41.15 27.18 14.62
N ALA A 143 41.63 28.15 13.86
CA ALA A 143 42.54 27.99 12.76
C ALA A 143 43.82 27.28 13.19
N GLU A 144 44.23 26.31 12.38
CA GLU A 144 45.61 26.03 11.99
C GLU A 144 45.60 24.96 10.91
N GLU A 145 45.94 25.37 9.68
CA GLU A 145 46.37 24.44 8.65
C GLU A 145 47.70 23.81 9.06
N PRO A 146 47.88 22.52 8.91
CA PRO A 146 49.20 21.96 8.65
C PRO A 146 49.26 21.33 7.26
N GLU A 147 50.42 21.64 6.69
CA GLU A 147 50.96 21.21 5.43
C GLU A 147 50.81 19.73 5.12
N ALA A 148 50.78 19.44 3.82
CA ALA A 148 50.79 18.13 3.19
C ALA A 148 51.91 17.22 3.74
N GLY A 149 51.51 16.17 4.42
CA GLY A 149 52.30 15.02 4.80
C GLY A 149 51.74 13.74 4.22
N ALA A 150 52.55 13.08 3.41
CA ALA A 150 52.23 11.86 2.68
C ALA A 150 51.73 10.71 3.56
N GLY A 151 50.64 10.14 3.14
CA GLY A 151 50.31 8.74 3.08
C GLY A 151 50.36 7.87 4.33
N VAL A 152 49.25 7.34 4.70
CA VAL A 152 49.05 5.87 4.88
C VAL A 152 47.59 5.61 4.67
N ALA A 153 47.25 4.98 3.56
CA ALA A 153 45.92 4.40 3.32
C ALA A 153 45.67 3.29 4.35
N PRO A 154 44.46 3.19 4.94
CA PRO A 154 44.09 2.02 5.70
C PRO A 154 44.07 0.78 4.78
N PRO A 155 44.37 -0.43 5.30
CA PRO A 155 44.43 -1.62 4.48
C PRO A 155 43.07 -1.89 3.85
N ALA A 156 43.06 -1.90 2.52
CA ALA A 156 41.95 -2.41 1.75
C ALA A 156 41.74 -3.88 2.14
N LEU A 157 40.54 -4.19 2.67
CA LEU A 157 40.07 -5.57 2.69
C LEU A 157 39.94 -5.95 1.21
N GLU A 158 40.87 -6.76 0.74
CA GLU A 158 40.78 -7.43 -0.56
C GLU A 158 39.52 -8.37 -0.50
N VAL A 159 38.41 -7.85 -1.01
CA VAL A 159 37.34 -8.69 -1.49
C VAL A 159 37.90 -9.35 -2.74
N GLN A 160 38.32 -10.61 -2.60
CA GLN A 160 38.69 -11.42 -3.75
C GLN A 160 37.50 -11.44 -4.69
N ALA A 161 37.61 -10.74 -5.80
CA ALA A 161 36.70 -10.81 -6.92
C ALA A 161 36.72 -12.25 -7.42
N VAL A 162 35.61 -12.97 -7.20
CA VAL A 162 35.38 -14.26 -7.85
C VAL A 162 35.36 -14.00 -9.36
N PRO A 163 36.22 -14.65 -10.15
CA PRO A 163 36.30 -14.36 -11.58
C PRO A 163 34.95 -14.66 -12.24
N ALA A 164 34.50 -13.75 -13.09
CA ALA A 164 33.25 -13.80 -13.85
C ALA A 164 33.03 -15.09 -14.64
N THR A 165 34.07 -15.88 -14.83
CA THR A 165 34.05 -17.19 -15.49
C THR A 165 33.48 -18.32 -14.62
N ALA A 166 33.40 -18.15 -13.28
CA ALA A 166 32.81 -19.18 -12.40
C ALA A 166 31.28 -19.08 -12.31
N LEU A 167 30.69 -17.91 -12.63
CA LEU A 167 29.23 -17.68 -12.69
C LEU A 167 28.61 -18.16 -14.01
N ALA A 168 29.42 -18.35 -15.05
CA ALA A 168 28.95 -18.86 -16.34
C ALA A 168 28.76 -20.38 -16.38
N ALA A 169 29.22 -21.09 -15.34
CA ALA A 169 29.11 -22.56 -15.27
C ALA A 169 27.90 -23.06 -14.43
N SER A 170 27.28 -22.20 -13.63
CA SER A 170 25.98 -22.47 -12.99
C SER A 170 24.90 -21.80 -13.84
N GLY A 171 24.38 -22.48 -14.83
CA GLY A 171 23.37 -22.00 -15.79
C GLY A 171 22.06 -21.48 -15.19
N LEU A 172 22.15 -20.45 -14.35
CA LEU A 172 21.06 -19.65 -13.82
C LEU A 172 21.15 -18.20 -14.35
N ALA A 173 21.35 -18.07 -15.67
CA ALA A 173 20.81 -16.93 -16.35
C ALA A 173 19.27 -17.02 -16.19
N ALA A 174 18.61 -15.94 -15.77
CA ALA A 174 17.17 -15.80 -15.86
C ALA A 174 16.77 -15.81 -17.35
N GLY A 175 16.97 -16.92 -18.02
CA GLY A 175 16.47 -17.21 -19.35
C GLY A 175 15.00 -17.50 -19.19
N ALA A 176 14.15 -16.76 -19.85
CA ALA A 176 12.76 -17.08 -20.07
C ALA A 176 12.65 -18.58 -20.40
N VAL A 177 12.27 -19.38 -19.40
CA VAL A 177 11.94 -20.78 -19.64
C VAL A 177 10.56 -20.76 -20.26
N HIS A 178 10.52 -20.65 -21.60
CA HIS A 178 9.28 -20.85 -22.34
C HIS A 178 8.71 -22.21 -21.94
N ARG A 179 7.44 -22.22 -21.58
CA ARG A 179 6.73 -23.46 -21.28
C ARG A 179 6.66 -24.33 -22.51
N GLU A 180 6.77 -25.64 -22.33
CA GLU A 180 6.44 -26.62 -23.33
C GLU A 180 4.99 -26.46 -23.82
N PRO A 181 4.67 -26.61 -25.10
CA PRO A 181 3.31 -26.55 -25.62
C PRO A 181 2.42 -27.57 -24.90
N GLY A 182 1.37 -27.11 -24.22
CA GLY A 182 0.42 -27.94 -23.45
C GLY A 182 0.36 -27.70 -21.96
N HIS A 183 1.15 -26.80 -21.39
CA HIS A 183 1.04 -26.41 -19.98
C HIS A 183 -0.12 -25.42 -19.75
N GLU A 184 -0.87 -25.60 -18.65
CA GLU A 184 -1.88 -24.60 -18.22
C GLU A 184 -1.22 -23.23 -18.00
N GLN A 185 -1.87 -22.18 -18.49
CA GLN A 185 -1.41 -20.81 -18.24
C GLN A 185 -1.36 -20.52 -16.74
N GLY A 186 -0.37 -19.72 -16.32
CA GLY A 186 -0.24 -19.26 -14.95
C GLY A 186 -1.48 -18.52 -14.46
N LYS A 187 -1.73 -18.58 -13.18
CA LYS A 187 -2.90 -17.96 -12.52
C LYS A 187 -2.50 -16.64 -11.84
N ILE A 188 -3.38 -15.66 -11.89
CA ILE A 188 -3.20 -14.37 -11.22
C ILE A 188 -4.09 -14.30 -9.99
N ALA A 189 -3.48 -14.11 -8.83
CA ALA A 189 -4.17 -13.83 -7.57
C ALA A 189 -3.92 -12.38 -7.15
N ILE A 190 -4.99 -11.63 -6.95
CA ILE A 190 -4.94 -10.27 -6.40
C ILE A 190 -5.16 -10.33 -4.90
N VAL A 191 -4.33 -9.64 -4.13
CA VAL A 191 -4.52 -9.43 -2.69
C VAL A 191 -4.95 -7.97 -2.48
N PHE A 192 -6.21 -7.76 -2.13
CA PHE A 192 -6.79 -6.43 -2.03
C PHE A 192 -7.80 -6.30 -0.89
N ASN A 193 -7.74 -5.17 -0.22
CA ASN A 193 -8.79 -4.62 0.65
C ASN A 193 -8.64 -3.09 0.62
N PRO A 194 -9.73 -2.32 0.46
CA PRO A 194 -9.65 -0.86 0.46
C PRO A 194 -9.21 -0.27 1.80
N LYS A 195 -9.22 -1.06 2.89
CA LYS A 195 -8.66 -0.65 4.17
C LYS A 195 -7.16 -0.93 4.22
N GLY A 196 -6.36 0.06 4.65
CA GLY A 196 -4.94 -0.11 4.96
C GLY A 196 -4.71 -0.92 6.25
N GLY A 197 -3.51 -1.51 6.41
CA GLY A 197 -3.08 -2.17 7.65
C GLY A 197 -3.71 -3.54 7.94
N VAL A 198 -4.47 -4.12 7.00
CA VAL A 198 -5.10 -5.45 7.16
C VAL A 198 -4.15 -6.62 6.90
N GLY A 199 -2.92 -6.33 6.45
CA GLY A 199 -1.88 -7.33 6.20
C GLY A 199 -1.82 -7.82 4.75
N LYS A 200 -2.21 -7.02 3.76
CA LYS A 200 -2.12 -7.37 2.33
C LYS A 200 -0.72 -7.86 1.97
N THR A 201 0.28 -7.01 2.10
CA THR A 201 1.69 -7.32 1.78
C THR A 201 2.21 -8.53 2.55
N THR A 202 1.89 -8.65 3.84
CA THR A 202 2.28 -9.82 4.65
C THR A 202 1.69 -11.11 4.06
N ILE A 203 0.42 -11.08 3.64
CA ILE A 203 -0.24 -12.24 3.03
C ILE A 203 0.32 -12.51 1.64
N SER A 204 0.54 -11.48 0.81
CA SER A 204 1.11 -11.62 -0.54
C SER A 204 2.48 -12.31 -0.50
N ILE A 205 3.40 -11.82 0.34
CA ILE A 205 4.75 -12.37 0.48
C ILE A 205 4.70 -13.82 0.98
N ASN A 206 3.93 -14.08 2.03
CA ASN A 206 3.96 -15.39 2.66
C ASN A 206 3.13 -16.44 1.91
N LEU A 207 2.09 -16.04 1.16
CA LEU A 207 1.40 -16.91 0.21
C LEU A 207 2.35 -17.28 -0.94
N GLY A 208 3.05 -16.30 -1.51
CA GLY A 208 4.05 -16.54 -2.55
C GLY A 208 5.14 -17.50 -2.09
N ALA A 209 5.69 -17.26 -0.90
CA ALA A 209 6.69 -18.13 -0.30
C ALA A 209 6.16 -19.56 -0.01
N ALA A 210 4.90 -19.70 0.43
CA ALA A 210 4.30 -21.02 0.64
C ALA A 210 4.11 -21.77 -0.69
N LEU A 211 3.67 -21.08 -1.74
CA LEU A 211 3.55 -21.65 -3.09
C LEU A 211 4.93 -22.05 -3.65
N GLN A 212 5.94 -21.20 -3.51
CA GLN A 212 7.29 -21.44 -4.00
C GLN A 212 7.98 -22.56 -3.20
N ILE A 213 8.14 -22.38 -1.89
CA ILE A 213 8.99 -23.23 -1.04
C ILE A 213 8.31 -24.56 -0.69
N ARG A 214 6.99 -24.54 -0.45
CA ARG A 214 6.24 -25.70 0.01
C ARG A 214 5.57 -26.49 -1.12
N ARG A 215 5.27 -25.82 -2.23
CA ARG A 215 4.51 -26.41 -3.34
C ARG A 215 5.28 -26.47 -4.66
N GLY A 216 6.52 -25.96 -4.68
CA GLY A 216 7.41 -26.02 -5.84
C GLY A 216 6.88 -25.23 -7.05
N LYS A 217 6.06 -24.18 -6.82
CA LYS A 217 5.52 -23.34 -7.89
C LYS A 217 6.46 -22.19 -8.23
N ARG A 218 6.56 -21.84 -9.51
CA ARG A 218 7.25 -20.61 -9.92
C ARG A 218 6.31 -19.43 -9.65
N VAL A 219 6.75 -18.51 -8.79
CA VAL A 219 5.91 -17.44 -8.29
C VAL A 219 6.54 -16.08 -8.56
N LEU A 220 5.75 -15.18 -9.16
CA LEU A 220 6.04 -13.76 -9.23
C LEU A 220 5.16 -13.02 -8.22
N ILE A 221 5.78 -12.16 -7.41
CA ILE A 221 5.08 -11.18 -6.59
C ILE A 221 5.27 -9.81 -7.23
N VAL A 222 4.17 -9.10 -7.48
CA VAL A 222 4.19 -7.74 -8.03
C VAL A 222 3.74 -6.77 -6.96
N ASP A 223 4.61 -5.86 -6.58
CA ASP A 223 4.27 -4.73 -5.72
C ASP A 223 3.60 -3.64 -6.56
N CYS A 224 2.27 -3.62 -6.51
CA CYS A 224 1.45 -2.64 -7.23
C CYS A 224 1.20 -1.36 -6.41
N ASP A 225 1.79 -1.24 -5.21
CA ASP A 225 1.74 -0.02 -4.41
C ASP A 225 2.85 0.94 -4.83
N THR A 226 2.54 1.80 -5.80
CA THR A 226 3.47 2.80 -6.34
C THR A 226 3.70 3.99 -5.40
N ILE A 227 3.08 4.01 -4.21
CA ILE A 227 3.17 5.12 -3.26
C ILE A 227 4.01 4.74 -2.04
N THR A 228 3.71 3.57 -1.47
CA THR A 228 4.33 3.11 -0.23
C THR A 228 4.68 1.62 -0.28
N GLY A 229 5.08 1.12 -1.45
CA GLY A 229 5.39 -0.29 -1.66
C GLY A 229 6.35 -0.87 -0.62
N HIS A 230 6.01 -2.02 -0.07
CA HIS A 230 6.77 -2.65 1.03
C HIS A 230 7.21 -4.09 0.74
N VAL A 231 6.89 -4.63 -0.44
CA VAL A 231 7.32 -6.01 -0.79
C VAL A 231 8.83 -6.11 -0.82
N ALA A 232 9.48 -5.19 -1.55
CA ALA A 232 10.93 -5.20 -1.68
C ALA A 232 11.65 -5.03 -0.34
N SER A 233 11.27 -4.03 0.47
CA SER A 233 11.86 -3.79 1.79
C SER A 233 11.65 -4.96 2.75
N SER A 234 10.47 -5.59 2.73
CA SER A 234 10.17 -6.76 3.55
C SER A 234 10.93 -8.02 3.14
N LEU A 235 11.47 -8.05 1.91
CA LEU A 235 12.31 -9.12 1.38
C LEU A 235 13.80 -8.73 1.29
N GLY A 236 14.20 -7.63 1.95
CA GLY A 236 15.60 -7.21 2.01
C GLY A 236 16.19 -6.82 0.66
N LEU A 237 15.36 -6.46 -0.33
CA LEU A 237 15.82 -6.03 -1.63
C LEU A 237 16.16 -4.54 -1.58
N GLU A 238 17.46 -4.24 -1.51
CA GLU A 238 17.96 -2.87 -1.54
C GLU A 238 17.96 -2.32 -2.98
N ARG A 239 17.35 -1.13 -3.16
CA ARG A 239 17.30 -0.42 -4.45
C ARG A 239 16.85 -1.33 -5.62
N PRO A 240 15.67 -1.92 -5.54
CA PRO A 240 15.19 -2.82 -6.58
C PRO A 240 15.05 -2.06 -7.90
N ARG A 241 15.39 -2.73 -9.02
CA ARG A 241 14.98 -2.24 -10.33
C ARG A 241 13.45 -2.23 -10.39
N THR A 242 12.87 -1.16 -10.92
CA THR A 242 11.41 -1.02 -11.01
C THR A 242 10.96 -1.04 -12.46
N LEU A 243 9.71 -1.46 -12.69
CA LEU A 243 9.13 -1.47 -14.02
C LEU A 243 9.11 -0.07 -14.63
N ALA A 244 8.71 0.93 -13.84
CA ALA A 244 8.73 2.33 -14.28
C ALA A 244 10.14 2.81 -14.64
N GLY A 245 11.16 2.42 -13.86
CA GLY A 245 12.56 2.74 -14.16
C GLY A 245 13.00 2.13 -15.47
N ALA A 246 12.79 0.83 -15.67
CA ALA A 246 13.11 0.12 -16.89
C ALA A 246 12.41 0.73 -18.11
N TRP A 247 11.11 0.94 -18.04
CA TRP A 247 10.34 1.49 -19.15
C TRP A 247 10.66 2.97 -19.46
N ARG A 248 11.09 3.76 -18.49
CA ARG A 248 11.61 5.10 -18.76
C ARG A 248 12.93 5.06 -19.53
N GLU A 249 13.82 4.12 -19.20
CA GLU A 249 15.04 3.88 -19.98
C GLU A 249 14.70 3.45 -21.41
N ASP A 250 13.69 2.58 -21.59
CA ASP A 250 13.23 2.12 -22.88
C ASP A 250 12.66 3.25 -23.74
N VAL A 251 11.81 4.10 -23.15
CA VAL A 251 11.29 5.30 -23.82
C VAL A 251 12.45 6.23 -24.23
N ALA A 252 13.46 6.38 -23.39
CA ALA A 252 14.63 7.21 -23.71
C ALA A 252 15.47 6.64 -24.86
N ARG A 253 15.53 5.31 -25.03
CA ARG A 253 16.17 4.66 -26.18
C ARG A 253 15.42 4.91 -27.50
N GLY A 254 14.09 5.01 -27.45
CA GLY A 254 13.27 5.38 -28.59
C GLY A 254 13.11 4.30 -29.66
N ASP A 255 13.43 3.05 -29.37
CA ASP A 255 13.28 1.89 -30.28
C ASP A 255 11.88 1.27 -30.22
N GLY A 256 11.03 1.69 -29.30
CA GLY A 256 9.67 1.19 -29.12
C GLY A 256 9.61 -0.20 -28.49
N VAL A 257 10.73 -0.72 -27.99
CA VAL A 257 10.82 -2.02 -27.33
C VAL A 257 10.87 -1.81 -25.82
N PHE A 258 9.96 -2.44 -25.10
CA PHE A 258 9.91 -2.39 -23.65
C PHE A 258 10.45 -3.68 -23.04
N GLU A 259 11.19 -3.56 -21.95
CA GLU A 259 11.64 -4.72 -21.19
C GLU A 259 10.42 -5.49 -20.66
N THR A 260 10.52 -6.81 -20.73
CA THR A 260 9.48 -7.69 -20.18
C THR A 260 9.53 -7.71 -18.65
N ILE A 261 8.48 -8.21 -18.04
CA ILE A 261 8.40 -8.37 -16.58
C ILE A 261 9.50 -9.30 -16.07
N GLU A 262 9.81 -10.38 -16.80
CA GLU A 262 10.84 -11.35 -16.44
C GLU A 262 12.24 -10.75 -16.46
N GLN A 263 12.50 -9.81 -17.36
CA GLN A 263 13.79 -9.11 -17.47
C GLN A 263 13.95 -8.09 -16.33
N THR A 264 12.85 -7.50 -15.87
CA THR A 264 12.86 -6.49 -14.81
C THR A 264 12.76 -7.10 -13.40
N ALA A 265 12.07 -8.24 -13.26
CA ALA A 265 11.86 -8.90 -11.98
C ALA A 265 13.17 -9.38 -11.35
N ILE A 266 13.28 -9.23 -10.03
CA ILE A 266 14.44 -9.62 -9.25
C ILE A 266 14.19 -10.99 -8.62
N LEU A 267 15.14 -11.89 -8.76
CA LEU A 267 15.10 -13.18 -8.10
C LEU A 267 15.60 -13.06 -6.66
N HIS A 268 14.69 -13.26 -5.71
CA HIS A 268 15.03 -13.33 -4.29
C HIS A 268 15.69 -14.68 -3.93
N SER A 269 16.49 -14.70 -2.86
CA SER A 269 17.20 -15.92 -2.38
C SER A 269 16.29 -17.11 -2.07
N SER A 270 15.01 -16.88 -1.78
CA SER A 270 13.99 -17.92 -1.58
C SER A 270 13.49 -18.56 -2.88
N GLY A 271 13.91 -18.07 -4.05
CA GLY A 271 13.39 -18.47 -5.35
C GLY A 271 12.14 -17.68 -5.81
N LEU A 272 11.63 -16.75 -5.01
CA LEU A 272 10.56 -15.85 -5.42
C LEU A 272 11.08 -14.84 -6.44
N SER A 273 10.36 -14.62 -7.52
CA SER A 273 10.56 -13.45 -8.38
C SER A 273 9.75 -12.28 -7.83
N VAL A 274 10.34 -11.11 -7.76
CA VAL A 274 9.73 -9.89 -7.23
C VAL A 274 9.84 -8.77 -8.25
N LEU A 275 8.70 -8.17 -8.60
CA LEU A 275 8.62 -6.98 -9.42
C LEU A 275 8.09 -5.82 -8.58
N VAL A 276 8.78 -4.69 -8.63
CA VAL A 276 8.30 -3.43 -8.06
C VAL A 276 7.84 -2.52 -9.19
N MET A 277 6.62 -2.01 -9.11
CA MET A 277 6.07 -1.15 -10.17
C MET A 277 6.82 0.17 -10.29
N ALA A 278 7.04 0.86 -9.18
CA ALA A 278 7.76 2.15 -9.17
C ALA A 278 8.43 2.39 -7.81
N GLU A 279 9.52 3.09 -7.81
CA GLU A 279 10.22 3.53 -6.60
C GLU A 279 9.51 4.74 -5.95
N SER A 280 8.86 5.55 -6.77
CA SER A 280 8.19 6.79 -6.36
C SER A 280 6.93 7.02 -7.19
N PRO A 281 5.87 7.58 -6.59
CA PRO A 281 4.68 7.97 -7.35
C PRO A 281 4.97 9.03 -8.43
N LEU A 282 6.11 9.72 -8.35
CA LEU A 282 6.55 10.70 -9.34
C LEU A 282 7.08 10.06 -10.64
N HIS A 283 7.32 8.77 -10.64
CA HIS A 283 7.92 8.03 -11.76
C HIS A 283 6.95 7.04 -12.41
N THR A 284 5.65 7.27 -12.25
CA THR A 284 4.60 6.36 -12.75
C THR A 284 4.02 6.76 -14.10
N GLU A 285 4.51 7.85 -14.71
CA GLU A 285 3.99 8.41 -15.96
C GLU A 285 4.07 7.45 -17.15
N VAL A 286 5.04 6.54 -17.13
CA VAL A 286 5.22 5.52 -18.18
C VAL A 286 4.37 4.27 -17.96
N LEU A 287 3.77 4.09 -16.79
CA LEU A 287 2.95 2.95 -16.43
C LEU A 287 1.52 3.13 -16.94
N GLU A 288 1.35 3.09 -18.27
CA GLU A 288 0.01 3.11 -18.83
C GLU A 288 -0.75 1.83 -18.39
N PRO A 289 -1.96 1.95 -17.80
CA PRO A 289 -2.66 0.84 -17.16
C PRO A 289 -2.90 -0.38 -18.06
N ARG A 290 -3.12 -0.18 -19.35
CA ARG A 290 -3.33 -1.29 -20.30
C ARG A 290 -2.01 -2.00 -20.62
N HIS A 291 -0.95 -1.26 -20.90
CA HIS A 291 0.35 -1.84 -21.17
C HIS A 291 0.89 -2.65 -20.00
N VAL A 292 0.70 -2.14 -18.77
CA VAL A 292 1.04 -2.90 -17.55
C VAL A 292 0.20 -4.16 -17.43
N ALA A 293 -1.10 -4.08 -17.70
CA ALA A 293 -1.98 -5.24 -17.64
C ALA A 293 -1.61 -6.29 -18.69
N ASP A 294 -1.30 -5.87 -19.91
CA ASP A 294 -0.89 -6.76 -20.99
C ASP A 294 0.44 -7.46 -20.66
N ALA A 295 1.44 -6.71 -20.18
CA ALA A 295 2.74 -7.27 -19.77
C ALA A 295 2.59 -8.31 -18.63
N ILE A 296 1.73 -8.02 -17.61
CA ILE A 296 1.43 -8.98 -16.54
C ILE A 296 0.69 -10.21 -17.09
N ALA A 297 -0.22 -10.04 -18.04
CA ALA A 297 -0.93 -11.16 -18.65
C ALA A 297 0.02 -12.07 -19.44
N GLU A 298 0.99 -11.52 -20.17
CA GLU A 298 2.02 -12.25 -20.89
C GLU A 298 2.92 -13.06 -19.94
N SER A 299 3.22 -12.55 -18.75
CA SER A 299 4.02 -13.24 -17.73
C SER A 299 3.40 -14.57 -17.24
N ARG A 300 2.12 -14.84 -17.53
CA ARG A 300 1.48 -16.14 -17.25
C ARG A 300 2.20 -17.32 -17.95
N GLU A 301 2.96 -17.06 -18.97
CA GLU A 301 3.75 -18.10 -19.66
C GLU A 301 4.98 -18.52 -18.85
N CYS A 302 5.50 -17.61 -18.01
CA CYS A 302 6.74 -17.83 -17.25
C CYS A 302 6.49 -18.29 -15.81
N TYR A 303 5.36 -17.94 -15.21
CA TYR A 303 5.04 -18.23 -13.81
C TYR A 303 3.80 -19.11 -13.68
N ASP A 304 3.77 -19.95 -12.61
CA ASP A 304 2.60 -20.74 -12.28
C ASP A 304 1.58 -19.89 -11.52
N TRP A 305 2.08 -18.95 -10.70
CA TRP A 305 1.28 -17.97 -9.97
C TRP A 305 1.91 -16.59 -10.01
N ILE A 306 1.07 -15.59 -10.25
CA ILE A 306 1.41 -14.18 -10.16
C ILE A 306 0.55 -13.60 -9.06
N ILE A 307 1.17 -13.04 -8.00
CA ILE A 307 0.49 -12.43 -6.87
C ILE A 307 0.64 -10.93 -6.95
N LEU A 308 -0.47 -10.22 -7.12
CA LEU A 308 -0.50 -8.77 -7.17
C LEU A 308 -0.84 -8.21 -5.79
N ASP A 309 0.13 -7.57 -5.13
CA ASP A 309 -0.06 -6.83 -3.87
C ASP A 309 -0.56 -5.42 -4.18
N MET A 310 -1.86 -5.17 -3.95
CA MET A 310 -2.53 -3.98 -4.46
C MET A 310 -2.56 -2.85 -3.45
N HIS A 311 -2.30 -1.63 -3.92
CA HIS A 311 -2.57 -0.42 -3.15
C HIS A 311 -4.08 -0.28 -2.85
N PRO A 312 -4.50 0.22 -1.66
CA PRO A 312 -5.91 0.29 -1.26
C PRO A 312 -6.68 1.44 -1.94
N ASN A 313 -6.72 1.45 -3.26
CA ASN A 313 -7.46 2.42 -4.07
C ASN A 313 -8.17 1.75 -5.26
N TYR A 314 -8.99 2.50 -5.97
CA TYR A 314 -9.68 2.10 -7.20
C TYR A 314 -9.21 2.90 -8.43
N GLY A 315 -7.93 3.28 -8.45
CA GLY A 315 -7.31 4.01 -9.55
C GLY A 315 -7.30 3.22 -10.88
N PRO A 316 -6.95 3.88 -11.99
CA PRO A 316 -6.98 3.26 -13.32
C PRO A 316 -6.13 2.00 -13.42
N LEU A 317 -4.94 2.00 -12.83
CA LEU A 317 -4.05 0.83 -12.80
C LEU A 317 -4.71 -0.34 -12.08
N ASN A 318 -5.19 -0.13 -10.84
CA ASN A 318 -5.86 -1.19 -10.08
C ASN A 318 -7.07 -1.76 -10.83
N ARG A 319 -7.87 -0.91 -11.49
CA ARG A 319 -9.02 -1.36 -12.28
C ARG A 319 -8.61 -2.22 -13.46
N ALA A 320 -7.55 -1.86 -14.18
CA ALA A 320 -7.02 -2.68 -15.27
C ALA A 320 -6.55 -4.04 -14.75
N LEU A 321 -5.85 -4.08 -13.62
CA LEU A 321 -5.35 -5.30 -13.01
C LEU A 321 -6.45 -6.21 -12.46
N PHE A 322 -7.55 -5.67 -11.91
CA PHE A 322 -8.67 -6.48 -11.42
C PHE A 322 -9.26 -7.40 -12.51
N TRP A 323 -9.27 -6.97 -13.77
CA TRP A 323 -9.78 -7.79 -14.88
C TRP A 323 -8.93 -9.03 -15.17
N LEU A 324 -7.64 -9.00 -14.81
CA LEU A 324 -6.72 -10.12 -14.98
C LEU A 324 -6.90 -11.22 -13.94
N ALA A 325 -7.55 -10.93 -12.81
CA ALA A 325 -7.58 -11.81 -11.66
C ALA A 325 -8.33 -13.12 -11.95
N ASP A 326 -7.68 -14.25 -11.72
CA ASP A 326 -8.35 -15.55 -11.57
C ASP A 326 -8.93 -15.69 -10.15
N ARG A 327 -8.27 -15.06 -9.16
CA ARG A 327 -8.72 -15.02 -7.76
C ARG A 327 -8.48 -13.64 -7.16
N ILE A 328 -9.42 -13.20 -6.33
CA ILE A 328 -9.32 -11.96 -5.54
C ILE A 328 -9.38 -12.37 -4.08
N ILE A 329 -8.25 -12.30 -3.42
CA ILE A 329 -8.06 -12.60 -2.01
C ILE A 329 -8.27 -11.32 -1.20
N VAL A 330 -9.26 -11.33 -0.30
CA VAL A 330 -9.61 -10.18 0.52
C VAL A 330 -9.19 -10.44 1.96
N PRO A 331 -8.02 -9.93 2.40
CA PRO A 331 -7.64 -10.01 3.81
C PRO A 331 -8.60 -9.20 4.67
N ILE A 332 -9.13 -9.82 5.71
CA ILE A 332 -9.98 -9.15 6.69
C ILE A 332 -9.44 -9.40 8.10
N THR A 333 -9.45 -8.36 8.92
CA THR A 333 -9.27 -8.45 10.35
C THR A 333 -10.65 -8.42 11.02
N PRO A 334 -10.84 -9.07 12.17
CA PRO A 334 -12.15 -9.16 12.83
C PRO A 334 -12.51 -7.85 13.57
N ASP A 335 -12.44 -6.73 12.87
CA ASP A 335 -12.86 -5.40 13.31
C ASP A 335 -13.92 -4.81 12.37
N ILE A 336 -14.82 -4.00 12.91
CA ILE A 336 -15.95 -3.45 12.18
C ILE A 336 -15.54 -2.65 10.93
N PRO A 337 -14.56 -1.73 10.98
CA PRO A 337 -14.15 -0.98 9.80
C PRO A 337 -13.63 -1.87 8.67
N CYS A 338 -12.87 -2.92 8.99
CA CYS A 338 -12.36 -3.85 7.99
C CYS A 338 -13.47 -4.67 7.32
N ILE A 339 -14.41 -5.16 8.11
CA ILE A 339 -15.57 -5.92 7.61
C ILE A 339 -16.42 -5.05 6.70
N ARG A 340 -16.69 -3.79 7.09
CA ARG A 340 -17.43 -2.83 6.23
C ARG A 340 -16.72 -2.56 4.92
N ALA A 341 -15.39 -2.37 4.95
CA ALA A 341 -14.60 -2.17 3.75
C ALA A 341 -14.65 -3.37 2.81
N ALA A 342 -14.61 -4.60 3.34
CA ALA A 342 -14.75 -5.82 2.57
C ALA A 342 -16.15 -5.96 1.94
N ILE A 343 -17.22 -5.59 2.67
CA ILE A 343 -18.60 -5.57 2.15
C ILE A 343 -18.72 -4.57 0.99
N GLN A 344 -18.21 -3.35 1.15
CA GLN A 344 -18.22 -2.34 0.09
C GLN A 344 -17.46 -2.83 -1.15
N PHE A 345 -16.29 -3.45 -0.95
CA PHE A 345 -15.52 -4.00 -2.07
C PHE A 345 -16.27 -5.14 -2.78
N ARG A 346 -16.94 -6.03 -2.03
CA ARG A 346 -17.78 -7.07 -2.61
C ARG A 346 -18.90 -6.46 -3.49
N GLU A 347 -19.54 -5.37 -3.04
CA GLU A 347 -20.58 -4.68 -3.82
C GLU A 347 -20.00 -4.13 -5.14
N VAL A 348 -18.84 -3.49 -5.10
CA VAL A 348 -18.12 -3.03 -6.30
C VAL A 348 -17.80 -4.21 -7.23
N ALA A 349 -17.23 -5.28 -6.69
CA ALA A 349 -16.89 -6.47 -7.47
C ALA A 349 -18.13 -7.18 -8.05
N THR A 350 -19.25 -7.14 -7.36
CA THR A 350 -20.54 -7.67 -7.86
C THR A 350 -21.02 -6.84 -9.06
N ALA A 351 -20.94 -5.52 -8.98
CA ALA A 351 -21.29 -4.63 -10.09
C ALA A 351 -20.39 -4.83 -11.33
N LEU A 352 -19.15 -5.29 -11.10
CA LEU A 352 -18.17 -5.59 -12.14
C LEU A 352 -18.14 -7.08 -12.57
N ASN A 353 -19.11 -7.92 -12.12
CA ASN A 353 -19.18 -9.36 -12.41
C ASN A 353 -17.91 -10.14 -11.98
N MET A 354 -17.27 -9.73 -10.89
CA MET A 354 -16.04 -10.36 -10.35
C MET A 354 -16.24 -11.06 -9.01
N ARG A 355 -17.45 -11.03 -8.44
CA ARG A 355 -17.74 -11.59 -7.12
C ARG A 355 -17.35 -13.08 -7.01
N ASP A 356 -17.57 -13.86 -8.04
CA ASP A 356 -17.30 -15.31 -8.03
C ASP A 356 -15.79 -15.65 -7.96
N ARG A 357 -14.94 -14.67 -8.21
CA ARG A 357 -13.48 -14.79 -8.06
C ARG A 357 -13.00 -14.43 -6.65
N MET A 358 -13.88 -13.86 -5.81
CA MET A 358 -13.54 -13.35 -4.49
C MET A 358 -13.54 -14.43 -3.42
N THR A 359 -12.61 -14.31 -2.50
CA THR A 359 -12.53 -15.12 -1.29
C THR A 359 -11.92 -14.30 -0.16
N VAL A 360 -12.31 -14.55 1.09
CA VAL A 360 -11.72 -13.86 2.23
C VAL A 360 -10.60 -14.67 2.87
N VAL A 361 -9.63 -13.97 3.43
CA VAL A 361 -8.64 -14.53 4.37
C VAL A 361 -8.80 -13.80 5.70
N VAL A 362 -9.19 -14.54 6.73
CA VAL A 362 -9.32 -13.98 8.08
C VAL A 362 -7.93 -13.89 8.69
N ASN A 363 -7.37 -12.69 8.72
CA ASN A 363 -6.09 -12.40 9.34
C ASN A 363 -6.27 -12.02 10.80
N ARG A 364 -5.25 -12.29 11.65
CA ARG A 364 -5.29 -12.09 13.11
C ARG A 364 -6.49 -12.78 13.77
N ALA A 365 -6.74 -14.03 13.37
CA ALA A 365 -7.95 -14.79 13.67
C ALA A 365 -8.14 -15.20 15.14
N ASN A 366 -7.29 -14.75 16.07
CA ASN A 366 -7.34 -15.12 17.50
C ASN A 366 -8.39 -14.32 18.30
N SER A 367 -9.16 -13.47 17.66
CA SER A 367 -10.11 -12.54 18.32
C SER A 367 -11.36 -13.19 18.91
N GLY A 368 -11.52 -14.51 18.76
CA GLY A 368 -12.70 -15.23 19.24
C GLY A 368 -13.96 -15.03 18.39
N VAL A 369 -13.88 -14.35 17.24
CA VAL A 369 -14.97 -14.27 16.25
C VAL A 369 -14.94 -15.54 15.41
N ALA A 370 -16.09 -16.23 15.28
CA ALA A 370 -16.17 -17.42 14.45
C ALA A 370 -16.07 -17.06 12.96
N THR A 371 -15.30 -17.84 12.20
CA THR A 371 -15.14 -17.62 10.75
C THR A 371 -16.47 -17.69 10.01
N ALA A 372 -17.34 -18.62 10.41
CA ALA A 372 -18.66 -18.76 9.82
C ALA A 372 -19.54 -17.50 9.99
N ASP A 373 -19.36 -16.73 11.06
CA ASP A 373 -20.05 -15.46 11.24
C ASP A 373 -19.49 -14.38 10.32
N LEU A 374 -18.16 -14.35 10.11
CA LEU A 374 -17.52 -13.44 9.17
C LEU A 374 -17.92 -13.75 7.73
N GLU A 375 -17.90 -15.03 7.34
CA GLU A 375 -18.36 -15.50 6.02
C GLU A 375 -19.80 -15.09 5.74
N ARG A 376 -20.68 -15.26 6.74
CA ARG A 376 -22.09 -14.89 6.62
C ARG A 376 -22.29 -13.39 6.45
N VAL A 377 -21.52 -12.57 7.19
CA VAL A 377 -21.66 -11.12 7.16
C VAL A 377 -21.04 -10.52 5.91
N VAL A 378 -19.85 -10.99 5.53
CA VAL A 378 -19.18 -10.52 4.30
C VAL A 378 -19.83 -11.13 3.06
N ASP A 379 -20.52 -12.26 3.21
CA ASP A 379 -21.16 -13.04 2.13
C ASP A 379 -20.17 -13.45 1.04
N LEU A 380 -19.00 -13.94 1.49
CA LEU A 380 -17.93 -14.50 0.68
C LEU A 380 -17.33 -15.74 1.36
N PRO A 381 -16.89 -16.75 0.58
CA PRO A 381 -16.23 -17.93 1.14
C PRO A 381 -14.87 -17.59 1.73
N SER A 382 -14.49 -18.27 2.82
CA SER A 382 -13.17 -18.11 3.43
C SER A 382 -12.16 -19.09 2.84
N LEU A 383 -11.07 -18.57 2.30
CA LEU A 383 -9.92 -19.35 1.85
C LEU A 383 -9.12 -19.88 3.03
N ALA A 384 -8.89 -19.04 4.05
CA ALA A 384 -8.06 -19.41 5.19
C ALA A 384 -8.32 -18.53 6.41
N ARG A 385 -7.83 -19.03 7.56
CA ARG A 385 -7.68 -18.28 8.81
C ARG A 385 -6.20 -18.26 9.16
N ILE A 386 -5.65 -17.07 9.25
CA ILE A 386 -4.26 -16.87 9.66
C ILE A 386 -4.27 -16.34 11.09
N ARG A 387 -3.70 -17.12 12.01
CA ARG A 387 -3.62 -16.70 13.40
C ARG A 387 -2.71 -15.50 13.59
N SER A 388 -2.95 -14.72 14.64
CA SER A 388 -2.00 -13.68 15.03
C SER A 388 -0.71 -14.33 15.52
N ALA A 389 0.43 -13.88 14.99
CA ALA A 389 1.74 -14.42 15.29
C ALA A 389 2.65 -13.41 16.01
N GLY A 390 2.07 -12.36 16.60
CA GLY A 390 2.83 -11.32 17.29
C GLY A 390 3.89 -10.68 16.37
N LEU A 391 5.15 -10.67 16.84
CA LEU A 391 6.28 -10.08 16.11
C LEU A 391 6.91 -11.00 15.06
N LEU A 392 6.39 -12.21 14.84
CA LEU A 392 7.02 -13.18 13.94
C LEU A 392 7.16 -12.64 12.51
N PHE A 393 6.12 -12.04 11.97
CA PHE A 393 6.16 -11.44 10.63
C PHE A 393 7.08 -10.22 10.58
N VAL A 394 7.13 -9.42 11.64
CA VAL A 394 8.03 -8.26 11.74
C VAL A 394 9.49 -8.74 11.72
N ARG A 395 9.84 -9.72 12.55
CA ARG A 395 11.19 -10.28 12.57
C ARG A 395 11.60 -10.89 11.23
N ALA A 396 10.66 -11.54 10.53
CA ALA A 396 10.95 -12.07 9.21
C ALA A 396 11.26 -10.94 8.21
N ALA A 397 10.46 -9.89 8.22
CA ALA A 397 10.67 -8.72 7.36
C ALA A 397 11.95 -7.95 7.71
N ASP A 398 12.30 -7.81 9.00
CA ASP A 398 13.53 -7.16 9.45
C ASP A 398 14.79 -7.93 8.95
N GLU A 399 14.67 -9.24 8.78
CA GLU A 399 15.74 -10.12 8.22
C GLU A 399 15.64 -10.23 6.67
N GLY A 400 14.75 -9.49 6.04
CA GLY A 400 14.55 -9.54 4.59
C GLY A 400 14.06 -10.89 4.08
N ARG A 401 13.28 -11.64 4.87
CA ARG A 401 12.85 -13.00 4.57
C ARG A 401 11.37 -13.22 4.85
N SER A 402 10.77 -14.20 4.21
CA SER A 402 9.41 -14.60 4.54
C SER A 402 9.33 -15.39 5.87
N ALA A 403 8.18 -15.32 6.54
CA ALA A 403 7.95 -16.13 7.73
C ALA A 403 7.95 -17.65 7.41
N VAL A 404 7.55 -18.02 6.21
CA VAL A 404 7.57 -19.42 5.72
C VAL A 404 9.00 -19.96 5.69
N GLU A 405 9.94 -19.10 5.32
CA GLU A 405 11.36 -19.42 5.23
C GLU A 405 12.02 -19.47 6.63
N MET A 406 11.80 -18.41 7.44
CA MET A 406 12.46 -18.30 8.74
C MET A 406 11.88 -19.22 9.84
N PHE A 407 10.58 -19.41 9.83
CA PHE A 407 9.87 -20.11 10.90
C PHE A 407 9.06 -21.31 10.40
N PRO A 408 9.69 -22.25 9.63
CA PRO A 408 8.99 -23.28 8.87
C PRO A 408 8.13 -24.24 9.73
N LYS A 409 8.39 -24.33 11.03
CA LYS A 409 7.65 -25.18 11.98
C LYS A 409 6.59 -24.43 12.79
N SER A 410 6.42 -23.12 12.57
CA SER A 410 5.46 -22.35 13.33
C SER A 410 4.03 -22.63 12.90
N LYS A 411 3.11 -22.53 13.86
CA LYS A 411 1.68 -22.77 13.60
C LYS A 411 1.09 -21.81 12.57
N VAL A 412 1.58 -20.57 12.48
CA VAL A 412 1.10 -19.60 11.48
C VAL A 412 1.57 -19.99 10.07
N VAL A 413 2.77 -20.57 9.94
CA VAL A 413 3.23 -21.08 8.65
C VAL A 413 2.42 -22.30 8.21
N ALA A 414 1.95 -23.13 9.14
CA ALA A 414 0.98 -24.19 8.80
C ALA A 414 -0.36 -23.63 8.29
N ASP A 415 -0.85 -22.49 8.84
CA ASP A 415 -2.03 -21.81 8.32
C ASP A 415 -1.81 -21.29 6.89
N LEU A 416 -0.61 -20.71 6.62
CA LEU A 416 -0.23 -20.21 5.29
C LEU A 416 -0.07 -21.34 4.27
N ASP A 417 0.52 -22.47 4.67
CA ASP A 417 0.64 -23.66 3.83
C ASP A 417 -0.73 -24.24 3.49
N ALA A 418 -1.65 -24.31 4.45
CA ALA A 418 -3.02 -24.73 4.24
C ALA A 418 -3.77 -23.75 3.28
N MET A 419 -3.50 -22.45 3.37
CA MET A 419 -4.03 -21.45 2.44
C MET A 419 -3.55 -21.70 1.02
N ALA A 420 -2.25 -21.91 0.84
CA ALA A 420 -1.66 -22.22 -0.46
C ALA A 420 -2.25 -23.53 -1.05
N GLY A 421 -2.42 -24.58 -0.24
CA GLY A 421 -3.06 -25.83 -0.66
C GLY A 421 -4.48 -25.62 -1.18
N ARG A 422 -5.32 -24.92 -0.44
CA ARG A 422 -6.71 -24.63 -0.86
C ARG A 422 -6.79 -23.74 -2.11
N LEU A 423 -5.85 -22.81 -2.26
CA LEU A 423 -5.78 -22.00 -3.47
C LEU A 423 -5.49 -22.86 -4.71
N LEU A 424 -4.61 -23.84 -4.59
CA LEU A 424 -4.31 -24.79 -5.66
C LEU A 424 -5.49 -25.73 -5.97
N GLU A 425 -6.17 -26.26 -4.95
CA GLU A 425 -7.36 -27.12 -5.13
C GLU A 425 -8.49 -26.37 -5.84
N GLY A 426 -8.75 -25.12 -5.46
CA GLY A 426 -9.75 -24.27 -6.12
C GLY A 426 -9.38 -23.86 -7.55
N ALA A 427 -8.10 -23.90 -7.92
CA ALA A 427 -7.65 -23.61 -9.28
C ALA A 427 -7.83 -24.78 -10.25
N THR A 428 -7.88 -26.03 -9.76
CA THR A 428 -8.04 -27.24 -10.57
C THR A 428 -9.51 -27.58 -10.84
N ALA A 429 -10.45 -27.05 -10.06
CA ALA A 429 -11.88 -27.24 -10.30
C ALA A 429 -12.32 -26.37 -11.51
N THR A 430 -12.40 -26.97 -12.67
CA THR A 430 -12.99 -26.39 -13.90
C THR A 430 -14.50 -26.23 -13.76
N GLY A 431 -14.94 -25.25 -13.08
CA GLY A 431 -16.33 -24.92 -12.78
C GLY A 431 -16.34 -24.09 -11.54
N GLY A 432 -16.91 -22.89 -11.61
CA GLY A 432 -16.87 -21.94 -10.50
C GLY A 432 -16.95 -22.62 -9.14
N TRP A 433 -16.36 -22.06 -8.14
CA TRP A 433 -16.24 -22.53 -6.74
C TRP A 433 -17.61 -22.97 -6.15
N SER A 434 -18.26 -23.98 -6.77
CA SER A 434 -19.58 -24.49 -6.41
C SER A 434 -19.58 -25.40 -5.18
N GLY A 435 -18.42 -25.77 -4.68
CA GLY A 435 -18.28 -26.67 -3.52
C GLY A 435 -18.59 -26.02 -2.16
N PHE A 436 -18.70 -24.70 -2.07
CA PHE A 436 -18.98 -23.98 -0.81
C PHE A 436 -20.31 -23.23 -0.78
N ALA A 437 -21.09 -23.26 -1.86
CA ALA A 437 -22.35 -22.54 -1.95
C ALA A 437 -23.53 -23.44 -1.61
N SER A 438 -23.71 -23.81 -0.37
CA SER A 438 -25.04 -24.28 0.12
C SER A 438 -25.26 -23.91 1.59
N GLY A 439 -25.09 -22.64 1.91
CA GLY A 439 -25.64 -22.04 3.12
C GLY A 439 -26.99 -21.40 2.79
N LYS A 440 -28.11 -22.04 3.16
CA LYS A 440 -29.43 -21.42 3.14
C LYS A 440 -29.34 -19.98 3.65
N ARG A 441 -29.85 -19.03 2.86
CA ARG A 441 -30.03 -17.64 3.28
C ARG A 441 -30.88 -17.62 4.56
N ILE A 442 -30.23 -17.55 5.70
CA ILE A 442 -30.90 -17.22 6.96
C ILE A 442 -30.70 -15.71 7.11
N ALA A 443 -31.78 -14.97 6.97
CA ALA A 443 -31.86 -13.54 7.21
C ALA A 443 -31.60 -13.22 8.70
N GLY A 444 -30.39 -13.43 9.17
CA GLY A 444 -29.93 -12.92 10.45
C GLY A 444 -29.43 -11.50 10.24
N SER A 445 -30.06 -10.54 10.90
CA SER A 445 -29.78 -9.12 10.79
C SER A 445 -28.27 -8.82 10.93
N VAL A 446 -27.67 -8.25 9.88
CA VAL A 446 -26.31 -7.69 9.88
C VAL A 446 -26.13 -6.77 11.10
N LYS A 447 -27.17 -6.02 11.49
CA LYS A 447 -27.21 -5.19 12.69
C LYS A 447 -26.93 -6.01 13.96
N GLY A 448 -27.57 -7.16 14.16
CA GLY A 448 -27.38 -8.00 15.36
C GLY A 448 -25.97 -8.61 15.46
N PHE A 449 -25.25 -8.76 14.34
CA PHE A 449 -23.82 -9.14 14.35
C PHE A 449 -22.95 -7.98 14.82
N PHE A 450 -23.17 -6.79 14.29
CA PHE A 450 -22.41 -5.60 14.70
C PHE A 450 -22.68 -5.23 16.15
N ASP A 451 -23.90 -5.38 16.65
CA ASP A 451 -24.26 -5.16 18.06
C ASP A 451 -23.50 -6.13 18.99
N ARG A 452 -23.39 -7.42 18.60
CA ARG A 452 -22.60 -8.42 19.35
C ARG A 452 -21.09 -8.13 19.32
N LEU A 453 -20.58 -7.64 18.20
CA LEU A 453 -19.18 -7.25 18.09
C LEU A 453 -18.87 -6.02 18.96
N ALA A 454 -19.74 -5.02 18.97
CA ALA A 454 -19.61 -3.82 19.78
C ALA A 454 -19.66 -4.11 21.28
N THR A 455 -20.51 -5.07 21.71
CA THR A 455 -20.58 -5.49 23.13
C THR A 455 -19.38 -6.31 23.58
N ARG A 456 -18.68 -6.96 22.66
CA ARG A 456 -17.49 -7.81 22.98
C ARG A 456 -16.19 -7.04 22.97
N PHE A 457 -16.15 -5.89 22.32
CA PHE A 457 -15.06 -4.92 22.32
C PHE A 457 -15.62 -3.54 22.60
N PRO A 458 -15.98 -3.24 23.87
CA PRO A 458 -16.33 -1.90 24.25
C PRO A 458 -15.12 -1.00 23.98
N ASP A 459 -15.33 0.09 23.25
CA ASP A 459 -14.33 1.15 23.10
C ASP A 459 -13.76 1.43 24.48
N GLY A 460 -12.41 1.42 24.60
CA GLY A 460 -11.71 1.53 25.89
C GLY A 460 -12.24 2.70 26.70
N GLY A 461 -13.15 2.40 27.59
CA GLY A 461 -13.80 3.36 28.47
C GLY A 461 -12.78 3.85 29.49
N THR A 462 -12.62 5.14 29.51
CA THR A 462 -12.00 5.92 30.57
C THR A 462 -12.38 5.37 31.95
N ASN A 463 -11.40 4.81 32.64
CA ASN A 463 -11.50 4.42 34.03
C ASN A 463 -11.54 5.73 34.89
N SER A 464 -12.72 6.26 35.13
CA SER A 464 -12.96 7.24 36.19
C SER A 464 -13.22 6.45 37.45
N GLY A 465 -12.15 6.19 38.24
CA GLY A 465 -12.26 5.72 39.62
C GLY A 465 -12.84 6.82 40.52
N PRO A 466 -13.60 6.44 41.55
CA PRO A 466 -14.23 7.42 42.45
C PRO A 466 -13.25 7.94 43.49
N SER A 467 -13.40 9.23 43.78
CA SER A 467 -13.02 10.09 44.92
C SER A 467 -11.82 9.70 45.76
#